data_371a2c71c4675188658cd445d29ec0ff
#
_entry.id   371a2c71c4675188658cd445d29ec0ff
#
_cell.length_a   1.000
_cell.length_b   1.000
_cell.length_c   1.000
_cell.angle_alpha   90.00
_cell.angle_beta   90.00
_cell.angle_gamma   90.00
#
_symmetry.space_group_name_H-M   'P 1'
#
loop_
_entity.id
_entity.type
_entity.pdbx_description
1 polymer ?
#
loop_
_entity_poly.entity_id
_entity_poly.type
_entity_poly.pdbx_seq_one_letter_code
_entity_poly.pdbx_strand_id
1 'polypeptide(L)'
;DEKVDTTELQKVVDEAKKLVKADYTASSWASFETELAEAEDELKTPHTQATVNEAIAHLQNAIKDLVKVQKETETKTPETKTDINNDKNNQTQTAYKAKVKLNSVKNTKGRKAVLKWKKVKNADGYVVYRATKKNGKYAAVKTINKGKTVTFTNKKLKKGKTYYYKIKAYKKVNGKKALGQFSAVKSVKIKK
;
A
#
# COMPACT_ATOMS: atom_id res chain seq x y z
N ASP A 1 37.09 -13.78 -8.62
CA ASP A 1 35.61 -13.84 -8.55
C ASP A 1 35.23 -13.90 -7.07
N GLU A 2 34.67 -12.85 -6.55
CA GLU A 2 34.18 -12.80 -5.19
C GLU A 2 32.92 -13.68 -5.11
N LYS A 3 32.98 -14.71 -4.28
CA LYS A 3 31.85 -15.66 -4.13
C LYS A 3 30.71 -14.96 -3.38
N VAL A 4 29.58 -14.77 -4.02
CA VAL A 4 28.39 -14.16 -3.43
C VAL A 4 27.86 -15.07 -2.31
N ASP A 5 27.71 -14.54 -1.09
CA ASP A 5 27.16 -15.25 0.06
C ASP A 5 25.64 -15.11 0.12
N THR A 6 24.94 -16.21 -0.07
CA THR A 6 23.48 -16.29 -0.05
C THR A 6 22.92 -16.93 1.23
N THR A 7 23.77 -17.22 2.20
CA THR A 7 23.39 -17.98 3.42
C THR A 7 22.27 -17.30 4.21
N GLU A 8 22.37 -15.98 4.38
CA GLU A 8 21.34 -15.21 5.10
C GLU A 8 20.04 -15.09 4.30
N LEU A 9 20.13 -14.89 2.97
CA LEU A 9 18.97 -14.88 2.10
C LEU A 9 18.21 -16.20 2.15
N GLN A 10 18.93 -17.35 2.15
CA GLN A 10 18.32 -18.67 2.28
C GLN A 10 17.53 -18.81 3.59
N LYS A 11 18.10 -18.36 4.71
CA LYS A 11 17.40 -18.37 6.00
C LYS A 11 16.11 -17.57 5.99
N VAL A 12 16.15 -16.34 5.47
CA VAL A 12 14.98 -15.46 5.42
C VAL A 12 13.90 -16.05 4.51
N VAL A 13 14.26 -16.66 3.38
CA VAL A 13 13.32 -17.36 2.49
C VAL A 13 12.71 -18.58 3.17
N ASP A 14 13.49 -19.36 3.91
CA ASP A 14 12.99 -20.53 4.63
C ASP A 14 12.03 -20.15 5.78
N GLU A 15 12.27 -19.05 6.45
CA GLU A 15 11.34 -18.47 7.43
C GLU A 15 10.06 -17.96 6.77
N ALA A 16 10.19 -17.27 5.65
CA ALA A 16 9.07 -16.79 4.87
C ALA A 16 8.14 -17.90 4.40
N LYS A 17 8.69 -19.04 3.97
CA LYS A 17 7.94 -20.25 3.53
C LYS A 17 7.14 -20.94 4.63
N LYS A 18 7.46 -20.71 5.89
CA LYS A 18 6.69 -21.25 7.04
C LYS A 18 5.40 -20.48 7.30
N LEU A 19 5.24 -19.30 6.71
CA LEU A 19 4.06 -18.47 6.88
C LEU A 19 2.87 -19.06 6.12
N VAL A 20 1.68 -19.02 6.74
CA VAL A 20 0.46 -19.60 6.17
C VAL A 20 -0.42 -18.48 5.62
N LYS A 21 -0.71 -18.50 4.32
CA LYS A 21 -1.52 -17.49 3.62
C LYS A 21 -2.86 -17.17 4.29
N ALA A 22 -3.52 -18.21 4.85
CA ALA A 22 -4.82 -18.08 5.50
C ALA A 22 -4.78 -17.23 6.78
N ASP A 23 -3.59 -17.01 7.36
CA ASP A 23 -3.42 -16.23 8.58
C ASP A 23 -3.28 -14.73 8.31
N TYR A 24 -3.20 -14.32 7.03
CA TYR A 24 -2.91 -12.95 6.63
C TYR A 24 -3.94 -12.42 5.63
N THR A 25 -4.09 -11.09 5.59
CA THR A 25 -4.99 -10.46 4.63
C THR A 25 -4.48 -10.64 3.20
N ALA A 26 -5.39 -10.86 2.25
CA ALA A 26 -5.06 -11.07 0.85
C ALA A 26 -4.20 -9.92 0.25
N SER A 27 -4.40 -8.70 0.74
CA SER A 27 -3.67 -7.52 0.27
C SER A 27 -2.21 -7.51 0.76
N SER A 28 -1.94 -7.85 2.02
CA SER A 28 -0.57 -7.91 2.56
C SER A 28 0.17 -9.14 2.04
N TRP A 29 -0.55 -10.25 1.89
CA TRP A 29 0.00 -11.48 1.33
C TRP A 29 0.45 -11.33 -0.12
N ALA A 30 -0.32 -10.65 -0.98
CA ALA A 30 0.07 -10.43 -2.38
C ALA A 30 1.37 -9.64 -2.54
N SER A 31 1.62 -8.65 -1.67
CA SER A 31 2.90 -7.93 -1.65
C SER A 31 4.04 -8.82 -1.17
N PHE A 32 3.80 -9.62 -0.13
CA PHE A 32 4.75 -10.58 0.39
C PHE A 32 5.11 -11.67 -0.64
N GLU A 33 4.13 -12.23 -1.35
CA GLU A 33 4.38 -13.22 -2.43
C GLU A 33 5.29 -12.68 -3.52
N THR A 34 5.19 -11.40 -3.85
CA THR A 34 6.05 -10.77 -4.85
C THR A 34 7.50 -10.69 -4.36
N GLU A 35 7.73 -10.19 -3.16
CA GLU A 35 9.08 -10.07 -2.59
C GLU A 35 9.71 -11.45 -2.31
N LEU A 36 8.89 -12.45 -1.92
CA LEU A 36 9.36 -13.83 -1.76
C LEU A 36 9.83 -14.43 -3.10
N ALA A 37 9.07 -14.23 -4.18
CA ALA A 37 9.44 -14.72 -5.51
C ALA A 37 10.73 -14.07 -6.03
N GLU A 38 10.90 -12.75 -5.82
CA GLU A 38 12.12 -12.02 -6.18
C GLU A 38 13.33 -12.53 -5.38
N ALA A 39 13.15 -12.80 -4.08
CA ALA A 39 14.20 -13.38 -3.22
C ALA A 39 14.57 -14.82 -3.63
N GLU A 40 13.60 -15.63 -4.00
CA GLU A 40 13.85 -16.99 -4.51
C GLU A 40 14.58 -17.00 -5.85
N ASP A 41 14.31 -16.01 -6.70
CA ASP A 41 14.98 -15.86 -8.00
C ASP A 41 16.44 -15.43 -7.82
N GLU A 42 16.71 -14.49 -6.91
CA GLU A 42 18.07 -14.08 -6.53
C GLU A 42 18.86 -15.22 -5.86
N LEU A 43 18.22 -16.14 -5.14
CA LEU A 43 18.84 -17.36 -4.59
C LEU A 43 19.29 -18.33 -5.68
N LYS A 44 18.53 -18.46 -6.77
CA LYS A 44 18.85 -19.38 -7.88
C LYS A 44 19.98 -18.85 -8.75
N THR A 45 19.97 -17.55 -8.98
CA THR A 45 20.93 -16.86 -9.84
C THR A 45 21.45 -15.59 -9.16
N PRO A 46 22.32 -15.71 -8.13
CA PRO A 46 22.81 -14.55 -7.40
C PRO A 46 23.70 -13.71 -8.30
N HIS A 47 23.37 -12.42 -8.41
CA HIS A 47 24.09 -11.49 -9.29
C HIS A 47 25.28 -10.84 -8.58
N THR A 48 25.03 -10.18 -7.45
CA THR A 48 26.06 -9.51 -6.64
C THR A 48 25.70 -9.59 -5.16
N GLN A 49 26.68 -9.36 -4.27
CA GLN A 49 26.39 -9.29 -2.84
C GLN A 49 25.42 -8.15 -2.51
N ALA A 50 25.45 -7.06 -3.26
CA ALA A 50 24.52 -5.94 -3.06
C ALA A 50 23.07 -6.35 -3.37
N THR A 51 22.82 -7.04 -4.49
CA THR A 51 21.47 -7.50 -4.86
C THR A 51 20.94 -8.56 -3.89
N VAL A 52 21.79 -9.42 -3.39
CA VAL A 52 21.44 -10.38 -2.32
C VAL A 52 21.03 -9.66 -1.04
N ASN A 53 21.76 -8.62 -0.62
CA ASN A 53 21.44 -7.83 0.57
C ASN A 53 20.13 -7.03 0.40
N GLU A 54 19.87 -6.52 -0.81
CA GLU A 54 18.60 -5.85 -1.14
C GLU A 54 17.42 -6.83 -1.07
N ALA A 55 17.56 -8.02 -1.63
CA ALA A 55 16.53 -9.07 -1.55
C ALA A 55 16.21 -9.48 -0.10
N ILE A 56 17.23 -9.58 0.77
CA ILE A 56 17.06 -9.81 2.21
C ILE A 56 16.22 -8.69 2.84
N ALA A 57 16.60 -7.43 2.62
CA ALA A 57 15.91 -6.29 3.20
C ALA A 57 14.46 -6.17 2.72
N HIS A 58 14.21 -6.40 1.43
CA HIS A 58 12.88 -6.36 0.83
C HIS A 58 11.98 -7.46 1.41
N LEU A 59 12.44 -8.69 1.46
CA LEU A 59 11.67 -9.81 2.02
C LEU A 59 11.41 -9.64 3.52
N GLN A 60 12.39 -9.19 4.30
CA GLN A 60 12.20 -8.88 5.72
C GLN A 60 11.16 -7.78 5.96
N ASN A 61 11.15 -6.74 5.13
CA ASN A 61 10.14 -5.69 5.21
C ASN A 61 8.76 -6.21 4.83
N ALA A 62 8.66 -7.04 3.80
CA ALA A 62 7.41 -7.66 3.39
C ALA A 62 6.83 -8.58 4.48
N ILE A 63 7.67 -9.33 5.20
CA ILE A 63 7.26 -10.14 6.37
C ILE A 63 6.73 -9.23 7.50
N LYS A 64 7.39 -8.12 7.79
CA LYS A 64 6.94 -7.15 8.81
C LYS A 64 5.63 -6.46 8.45
N ASP A 65 5.38 -6.27 7.15
CA ASP A 65 4.18 -5.62 6.63
C ASP A 65 2.99 -6.57 6.48
N LEU A 66 3.16 -7.87 6.81
CA LEU A 66 2.08 -8.85 6.83
C LEU A 66 1.05 -8.53 7.93
N VAL A 67 -0.20 -8.47 7.53
CA VAL A 67 -1.34 -8.19 8.42
C VAL A 67 -2.14 -9.46 8.65
N LYS A 68 -2.18 -9.95 9.89
CA LYS A 68 -2.96 -11.15 10.28
C LYS A 68 -4.46 -10.91 10.13
N VAL A 69 -5.17 -11.94 9.66
CA VAL A 69 -6.64 -11.97 9.67
C VAL A 69 -7.08 -12.24 11.12
N GLN A 70 -7.87 -11.33 11.71
CA GLN A 70 -8.54 -11.64 12.97
C GLN A 70 -9.69 -12.59 12.67
N LYS A 71 -9.63 -13.82 13.15
CA LYS A 71 -10.78 -14.73 13.20
C LYS A 71 -11.79 -14.12 14.18
N GLU A 72 -12.85 -13.54 13.65
CA GLU A 72 -14.03 -13.22 14.45
C GLU A 72 -14.73 -14.53 14.83
N THR A 73 -14.71 -14.87 16.10
CA THR A 73 -15.71 -15.76 16.69
C THR A 73 -17.01 -14.98 16.74
N GLU A 74 -18.00 -15.40 15.95
CA GLU A 74 -19.36 -14.89 16.01
C GLU A 74 -19.92 -15.08 17.41
N THR A 75 -20.31 -13.98 18.07
CA THR A 75 -21.40 -13.99 19.07
C THR A 75 -22.14 -12.66 19.01
N LYS A 76 -23.44 -12.80 18.85
CA LYS A 76 -24.50 -11.81 18.70
C LYS A 76 -24.45 -10.62 19.66
N THR A 77 -24.84 -9.46 19.12
CA THR A 77 -25.32 -8.20 19.71
C THR A 77 -26.20 -8.38 20.98
N PRO A 78 -26.34 -7.44 21.96
CA PRO A 78 -26.71 -6.04 21.68
C PRO A 78 -26.06 -4.97 22.56
N GLU A 79 -26.30 -3.73 22.15
CA GLU A 79 -26.14 -2.41 22.72
C GLU A 79 -26.00 -2.25 24.24
N THR A 80 -25.14 -1.36 24.72
CA THR A 80 -25.45 -0.10 25.41
C THR A 80 -24.19 0.52 26.08
N LYS A 81 -23.98 1.80 25.75
CA LYS A 81 -23.38 2.93 26.49
C LYS A 81 -22.47 2.70 27.72
N THR A 82 -21.46 3.52 27.75
CA THR A 82 -20.96 4.44 28.78
C THR A 82 -19.51 4.22 29.24
N ASP A 83 -18.72 5.20 28.93
CA ASP A 83 -17.66 5.91 29.65
C ASP A 83 -16.67 5.22 30.62
N ILE A 84 -15.49 5.74 30.47
CA ILE A 84 -14.49 6.21 31.43
C ILE A 84 -13.25 5.33 31.69
N ASN A 85 -12.16 5.92 31.19
CA ASN A 85 -10.83 6.13 31.79
C ASN A 85 -9.86 4.99 32.13
N ASN A 86 -8.74 5.22 31.59
CA ASN A 86 -7.38 5.16 32.20
C ASN A 86 -6.67 3.80 32.23
N ASP A 87 -5.68 3.59 31.53
CA ASP A 87 -4.28 3.90 31.72
C ASP A 87 -3.33 2.93 30.98
N LYS A 88 -2.32 3.53 30.36
CA LYS A 88 -0.97 3.02 30.09
C LYS A 88 -0.73 1.85 29.12
N ASN A 89 -0.21 2.27 27.96
CA ASN A 89 0.95 1.68 27.30
C ASN A 89 0.77 0.30 26.67
N ASN A 90 -0.03 0.27 25.56
CA ASN A 90 0.23 -0.67 24.49
C ASN A 90 -0.08 0.03 23.16
N GLN A 91 0.95 0.42 22.41
CA GLN A 91 0.83 1.09 21.11
C GLN A 91 0.29 0.11 20.06
N THR A 92 -1.00 -0.15 20.12
CA THR A 92 -1.74 -0.69 18.99
C THR A 92 -1.85 0.45 17.97
N GLN A 93 -1.06 0.40 16.91
CA GLN A 93 -1.31 1.25 15.73
C GLN A 93 -2.72 0.95 15.25
N THR A 94 -3.68 1.77 15.66
CA THR A 94 -5.06 1.67 15.19
C THR A 94 -5.04 1.89 13.67
N ALA A 95 -5.25 0.82 12.92
CA ALA A 95 -5.27 0.86 11.46
C ALA A 95 -6.29 1.91 11.00
N TYR A 96 -5.83 2.94 10.30
CA TYR A 96 -6.69 3.97 9.76
C TYR A 96 -7.54 3.38 8.61
N LYS A 97 -8.77 2.94 8.92
CA LYS A 97 -9.64 2.20 7.99
C LYS A 97 -10.37 3.08 6.97
N ALA A 98 -10.13 4.39 6.93
CA ALA A 98 -10.84 5.29 6.03
C ALA A 98 -10.58 4.99 4.56
N LYS A 99 -11.66 4.93 3.76
CA LYS A 99 -11.64 4.69 2.33
C LYS A 99 -12.03 5.95 1.57
N VAL A 100 -11.24 6.34 0.56
CA VAL A 100 -11.53 7.49 -0.30
C VAL A 100 -12.56 7.11 -1.36
N LYS A 101 -13.59 7.93 -1.55
CA LYS A 101 -14.47 7.84 -2.73
C LYS A 101 -13.90 8.70 -3.85
N LEU A 102 -13.22 8.08 -4.82
CA LEU A 102 -12.71 8.74 -6.02
C LEU A 102 -13.89 8.97 -6.99
N ASN A 103 -14.35 10.21 -7.11
CA ASN A 103 -15.55 10.56 -7.88
C ASN A 103 -15.29 10.55 -9.37
N SER A 104 -14.19 11.18 -9.81
CA SER A 104 -13.89 11.28 -11.23
C SER A 104 -12.40 11.40 -11.52
N VAL A 105 -12.02 10.92 -12.71
CA VAL A 105 -10.72 11.18 -13.34
C VAL A 105 -11.01 11.62 -14.77
N LYS A 106 -10.69 12.86 -15.12
CA LYS A 106 -11.03 13.45 -16.44
C LYS A 106 -9.78 13.97 -17.13
N ASN A 107 -9.69 13.74 -18.45
CA ASN A 107 -8.65 14.36 -19.27
C ASN A 107 -9.02 15.83 -19.54
N THR A 108 -8.04 16.71 -19.40
CA THR A 108 -8.16 18.13 -19.73
C THR A 108 -7.07 18.56 -20.72
N LYS A 109 -7.22 19.76 -21.33
CA LYS A 109 -6.25 20.30 -22.28
C LYS A 109 -4.82 20.27 -21.72
N GLY A 110 -3.84 20.07 -22.60
CA GLY A 110 -2.43 20.06 -22.22
C GLY A 110 -1.96 18.75 -21.55
N ARG A 111 -2.49 17.61 -21.96
CA ARG A 111 -2.07 16.27 -21.50
C ARG A 111 -2.10 16.14 -19.97
N LYS A 112 -3.25 16.49 -19.38
CA LYS A 112 -3.48 16.49 -17.94
C LYS A 112 -4.64 15.56 -17.58
N ALA A 113 -4.57 14.94 -16.40
CA ALA A 113 -5.66 14.23 -15.77
C ALA A 113 -6.04 14.96 -14.48
N VAL A 114 -7.30 15.33 -14.35
CA VAL A 114 -7.86 15.96 -13.14
C VAL A 114 -8.65 14.90 -12.37
N LEU A 115 -8.22 14.65 -11.15
CA LEU A 115 -8.86 13.75 -10.20
C LEU A 115 -9.70 14.59 -9.22
N LYS A 116 -10.90 14.09 -8.89
CA LYS A 116 -11.75 14.65 -7.83
C LYS A 116 -12.28 13.53 -6.95
N TRP A 117 -12.29 13.76 -5.64
CA TRP A 117 -12.76 12.78 -4.65
C TRP A 117 -13.57 13.43 -3.53
N LYS A 118 -14.25 12.61 -2.74
CA LYS A 118 -14.98 13.09 -1.56
C LYS A 118 -14.00 13.24 -0.41
N LYS A 119 -14.08 14.38 0.31
CA LYS A 119 -13.30 14.60 1.53
C LYS A 119 -13.54 13.46 2.53
N VAL A 120 -12.47 12.96 3.11
CA VAL A 120 -12.53 11.98 4.20
C VAL A 120 -12.44 12.73 5.54
N LYS A 121 -13.38 12.41 6.44
CA LYS A 121 -13.40 13.01 7.79
C LYS A 121 -12.11 12.64 8.53
N ASN A 122 -11.51 13.59 9.21
CA ASN A 122 -10.28 13.43 10.00
C ASN A 122 -9.06 12.95 9.22
N ALA A 123 -9.04 13.06 7.90
CA ALA A 123 -7.83 12.82 7.11
C ALA A 123 -6.88 14.03 7.20
N ASP A 124 -5.60 13.78 7.42
CA ASP A 124 -4.55 14.82 7.37
C ASP A 124 -4.05 15.05 5.94
N GLY A 125 -4.29 14.08 5.07
CA GLY A 125 -3.94 14.20 3.66
C GLY A 125 -4.26 12.97 2.84
N TYR A 126 -3.71 12.94 1.61
CA TYR A 126 -3.96 11.89 0.64
C TYR A 126 -2.68 11.50 -0.10
N VAL A 127 -2.62 10.25 -0.52
CA VAL A 127 -1.59 9.77 -1.44
C VAL A 127 -2.27 9.29 -2.72
N VAL A 128 -1.88 9.86 -3.85
CA VAL A 128 -2.40 9.51 -5.18
C VAL A 128 -1.44 8.53 -5.84
N TYR A 129 -1.96 7.41 -6.29
CA TYR A 129 -1.23 6.36 -6.99
C TYR A 129 -1.67 6.25 -8.45
N ARG A 130 -0.73 5.93 -9.32
CA ARG A 130 -0.96 5.80 -10.76
C ARG A 130 -0.29 4.54 -11.31
N ALA A 131 -0.96 3.90 -12.28
CA ALA A 131 -0.41 2.83 -13.12
C ALA A 131 -0.76 3.06 -14.59
N THR A 132 -0.10 2.35 -15.49
CA THR A 132 -0.40 2.32 -16.94
C THR A 132 -1.22 1.09 -17.36
N LYS A 133 -1.39 0.13 -16.45
CA LYS A 133 -2.25 -1.06 -16.61
C LYS A 133 -3.22 -1.15 -15.42
N LYS A 134 -4.44 -1.66 -15.63
CA LYS A 134 -5.47 -1.76 -14.57
C LYS A 134 -5.00 -2.58 -13.36
N ASN A 135 -4.37 -3.70 -13.63
CA ASN A 135 -3.85 -4.63 -12.62
C ASN A 135 -2.31 -4.54 -12.49
N GLY A 136 -1.72 -3.43 -12.94
CA GLY A 136 -0.28 -3.21 -12.86
C GLY A 136 0.19 -2.63 -11.55
N LYS A 137 1.51 -2.48 -11.41
CA LYS A 137 2.13 -1.82 -10.25
C LYS A 137 1.75 -0.33 -10.20
N TYR A 138 1.17 0.09 -9.09
CA TYR A 138 0.77 1.48 -8.83
C TYR A 138 1.85 2.20 -8.06
N ALA A 139 2.47 3.20 -8.67
CA ALA A 139 3.41 4.08 -8.00
C ALA A 139 2.72 5.31 -7.38
N ALA A 140 3.18 5.75 -6.24
CA ALA A 140 2.76 7.00 -5.64
C ALA A 140 3.27 8.19 -6.49
N VAL A 141 2.36 8.99 -7.01
CA VAL A 141 2.70 10.14 -7.88
C VAL A 141 2.54 11.48 -7.17
N LYS A 142 1.82 11.52 -6.07
CA LYS A 142 1.64 12.73 -5.26
C LYS A 142 1.20 12.41 -3.84
N THR A 143 1.90 12.99 -2.87
CA THR A 143 1.42 13.12 -1.49
C THR A 143 0.88 14.53 -1.29
N ILE A 144 -0.33 14.63 -0.73
CA ILE A 144 -1.06 15.87 -0.45
C ILE A 144 -1.20 15.98 1.06
N ASN A 145 -0.54 16.95 1.67
CA ASN A 145 -0.47 17.12 3.13
C ASN A 145 -1.60 18.01 3.69
N LYS A 146 -2.72 18.10 2.97
CA LYS A 146 -3.90 18.89 3.36
C LYS A 146 -5.14 18.03 3.24
N GLY A 147 -5.74 17.64 4.37
CA GLY A 147 -6.95 16.81 4.42
C GLY A 147 -8.21 17.47 3.81
N LYS A 148 -8.20 18.80 3.64
CA LYS A 148 -9.28 19.54 2.95
C LYS A 148 -9.19 19.44 1.42
N THR A 149 -8.07 19.04 0.84
CA THR A 149 -7.88 18.95 -0.62
C THR A 149 -8.69 17.78 -1.17
N VAL A 150 -9.49 18.03 -2.20
CA VAL A 150 -10.38 17.06 -2.86
C VAL A 150 -10.15 16.94 -4.36
N THR A 151 -9.07 17.54 -4.85
CA THR A 151 -8.71 17.54 -6.27
C THR A 151 -7.19 17.49 -6.46
N PHE A 152 -6.77 16.89 -7.56
CA PHE A 152 -5.37 16.86 -7.97
C PHE A 152 -5.27 16.80 -9.49
N THR A 153 -4.33 17.56 -10.06
CA THR A 153 -4.05 17.58 -11.50
C THR A 153 -2.70 16.93 -11.76
N ASN A 154 -2.71 15.76 -12.41
CA ASN A 154 -1.51 15.12 -12.90
C ASN A 154 -1.19 15.65 -14.31
N LYS A 155 -0.01 16.25 -14.47
CA LYS A 155 0.44 16.91 -15.70
C LYS A 155 1.46 16.06 -16.46
N LYS A 156 1.82 16.50 -17.69
CA LYS A 156 2.87 15.91 -18.55
C LYS A 156 2.64 14.41 -18.86
N LEU A 157 1.39 14.02 -19.05
CA LEU A 157 1.02 12.67 -19.41
C LEU A 157 1.24 12.42 -20.91
N LYS A 158 1.49 11.16 -21.30
CA LYS A 158 1.68 10.79 -22.70
C LYS A 158 0.35 10.70 -23.44
N LYS A 159 0.22 11.39 -24.59
CA LYS A 159 -0.96 11.32 -25.48
C LYS A 159 -1.21 9.86 -25.92
N GLY A 160 -2.47 9.49 -26.03
CA GLY A 160 -2.89 8.15 -26.44
C GLY A 160 -2.82 7.10 -25.34
N LYS A 161 -2.09 7.33 -24.25
CA LYS A 161 -1.96 6.37 -23.14
C LYS A 161 -3.16 6.46 -22.19
N THR A 162 -3.54 5.30 -21.63
CA THR A 162 -4.50 5.19 -20.55
C THR A 162 -3.75 5.11 -19.23
N TYR A 163 -4.22 5.88 -18.25
CA TYR A 163 -3.68 5.88 -16.90
C TYR A 163 -4.78 5.48 -15.90
N TYR A 164 -4.42 4.70 -14.93
CA TYR A 164 -5.26 4.20 -13.85
C TYR A 164 -4.85 4.85 -12.55
N TYR A 165 -5.83 5.28 -11.76
CA TYR A 165 -5.60 5.97 -10.51
C TYR A 165 -6.37 5.35 -9.37
N LYS A 166 -5.76 5.33 -8.20
CA LYS A 166 -6.39 5.05 -6.91
C LYS A 166 -5.77 5.95 -5.84
N ILE A 167 -6.49 6.19 -4.76
CA ILE A 167 -6.10 7.15 -3.72
C ILE A 167 -6.27 6.48 -2.37
N LYS A 168 -5.33 6.77 -1.44
CA LYS A 168 -5.47 6.51 0.00
C LYS A 168 -5.55 7.83 0.74
N ALA A 169 -6.43 7.92 1.74
CA ALA A 169 -6.32 8.94 2.77
C ALA A 169 -5.29 8.50 3.81
N TYR A 170 -4.69 9.44 4.53
CA TYR A 170 -3.86 9.12 5.68
C TYR A 170 -4.16 10.04 6.86
N LYS A 171 -3.85 9.55 8.04
CA LYS A 171 -3.81 10.30 9.28
C LYS A 171 -2.38 10.24 9.85
N LYS A 172 -1.93 11.30 10.46
CA LYS A 172 -0.66 11.31 11.20
C LYS A 172 -0.90 10.79 12.61
N VAL A 173 -0.18 9.75 12.98
CA VAL A 173 -0.17 9.18 14.32
C VAL A 173 1.29 9.13 14.76
N ASN A 174 1.63 9.81 15.84
CA ASN A 174 3.00 9.91 16.36
C ASN A 174 4.02 10.32 15.27
N GLY A 175 3.68 11.32 14.43
CA GLY A 175 4.52 11.81 13.35
C GLY A 175 4.57 10.92 12.09
N LYS A 176 4.09 9.67 12.16
CA LYS A 176 4.05 8.72 11.05
C LYS A 176 2.69 8.76 10.32
N LYS A 177 2.69 8.42 9.02
CA LYS A 177 1.46 8.37 8.23
C LYS A 177 0.80 7.00 8.36
N ALA A 178 -0.34 6.92 9.01
CA ALA A 178 -1.23 5.76 8.95
C ALA A 178 -2.10 5.86 7.70
N LEU A 179 -1.87 4.98 6.72
CA LEU A 179 -2.58 4.96 5.44
C LEU A 179 -3.89 4.19 5.56
N GLY A 180 -4.96 4.76 4.99
CA GLY A 180 -6.25 4.10 4.85
C GLY A 180 -6.32 3.11 3.70
N GLN A 181 -7.52 2.64 3.41
CA GLN A 181 -7.79 1.74 2.30
C GLN A 181 -7.73 2.46 0.94
N PHE A 182 -7.43 1.72 -0.11
CA PHE A 182 -7.50 2.26 -1.48
C PHE A 182 -8.94 2.59 -1.89
N SER A 183 -9.08 3.68 -2.64
CA SER A 183 -10.30 3.95 -3.40
C SER A 183 -10.51 2.88 -4.49
N ALA A 184 -11.72 2.85 -5.07
CA ALA A 184 -11.92 2.20 -6.36
C ALA A 184 -10.97 2.78 -7.41
N VAL A 185 -10.52 1.95 -8.35
CA VAL A 185 -9.68 2.37 -9.48
C VAL A 185 -10.55 3.10 -10.50
N LYS A 186 -10.07 4.25 -10.98
CA LYS A 186 -10.62 4.94 -12.14
C LYS A 186 -9.54 5.21 -13.17
N SER A 187 -9.91 5.17 -14.44
CA SER A 187 -8.98 5.35 -15.55
C SER A 187 -9.35 6.53 -16.43
N VAL A 188 -8.37 7.03 -17.16
CA VAL A 188 -8.55 8.06 -18.17
C VAL A 188 -7.57 7.85 -19.32
N LYS A 189 -8.08 7.91 -20.56
CA LYS A 189 -7.26 7.97 -21.77
C LYS A 189 -6.90 9.42 -22.05
N ILE A 190 -5.62 9.70 -22.25
CA ILE A 190 -5.14 11.05 -22.54
C ILE A 190 -5.33 11.34 -24.03
N LYS A 191 -6.21 12.27 -24.31
CA LYS A 191 -6.45 12.84 -25.63
C LYS A 191 -5.52 14.04 -25.85
N LYS A 192 -5.74 14.83 -26.88
CA LYS A 192 -4.95 16.04 -27.21
C LYS A 192 -4.75 16.98 -26.03
#